data_35f503258d6c2e756f2d887e447bb82e
#
_entry.id   35f503258d6c2e756f2d887e447bb82e
#
_cell.length_a   1.000
_cell.length_b   1.000
_cell.length_c   1.000
_cell.angle_alpha   90.00
_cell.angle_beta   90.00
_cell.angle_gamma   90.00
#
_symmetry.space_group_name_H-M   'P 1'
#
loop_
_entity.id
_entity.type
_entity.pdbx_description
1 polymer ?
#
loop_
_entity_poly.entity_id
_entity_poly.type
_entity_poly.pdbx_seq_one_letter_code
_entity_poly.pdbx_strand_id
1 'polypeptide(L)'
;FSSSIAPSIYGNEDIKKAVSCLLFGGSKKALPDGMRLRGDINVLLLGDPGTAKSQLLKFVEKVSPISIYTSGKGSSAAGLTASVIKDPASREFYLEGGAMVLADGGVVCIDEFDKMRDEDRVAIHEAMEQQTISIAKAGITTILNARSSVLAAANPLFGRYDDTKAPGENIDFQTTILSRFDMIFIVKDEHNEQRDQTIARHVMQVHATRAAVEVEGGELDLETMRRYIAYCKERCAPRLSAEAAEKLSSFFVAMRAQLWNMERDSTERSVIPITVRQLEAVVRITESLAKMTLAPVANIEHVDEAIRLFRMSTMDAVQSGQGDGSTRSDLSAEMRRVEQEIRRRLPIGS
;
A
#
# COMPACT_ATOMS: atom_id res chain seq x y z
N PHE A 1 -4.18 -19.36 -1.30
CA PHE A 1 -4.85 -18.18 -1.87
C PHE A 1 -3.84 -17.15 -2.40
N SER A 2 -2.84 -16.75 -1.61
CA SER A 2 -1.81 -15.77 -2.02
C SER A 2 -1.02 -16.24 -3.25
N SER A 3 -0.70 -17.52 -3.38
CA SER A 3 -0.02 -18.10 -4.55
C SER A 3 -0.86 -18.04 -5.83
N SER A 4 -2.19 -18.03 -5.72
CA SER A 4 -3.11 -17.89 -6.85
C SER A 4 -3.29 -16.43 -7.30
N ILE A 5 -2.77 -15.44 -6.55
CA ILE A 5 -2.79 -14.05 -6.95
C ILE A 5 -1.74 -13.80 -8.02
N ALA A 6 -2.18 -13.36 -9.20
CA ALA A 6 -1.33 -13.04 -10.35
C ALA A 6 -0.24 -14.10 -10.59
N PRO A 7 -0.59 -15.34 -10.97
CA PRO A 7 0.38 -16.42 -11.16
C PRO A 7 1.38 -16.11 -12.28
N SER A 8 1.01 -15.26 -13.24
CA SER A 8 1.89 -14.77 -14.30
C SER A 8 3.05 -13.88 -13.79
N ILE A 9 2.94 -13.33 -12.55
CA ILE A 9 3.98 -12.51 -11.94
C ILE A 9 4.80 -13.40 -11.02
N TYR A 10 6.08 -13.58 -11.33
CA TYR A 10 7.00 -14.36 -10.53
C TYR A 10 7.45 -13.60 -9.26
N GLY A 11 7.52 -14.31 -8.13
CA GLY A 11 8.00 -13.75 -6.88
C GLY A 11 7.01 -12.81 -6.19
N ASN A 12 7.55 -11.90 -5.38
CA ASN A 12 6.79 -10.88 -4.63
C ASN A 12 5.69 -11.46 -3.72
N GLU A 13 6.00 -12.57 -3.03
CA GLU A 13 5.04 -13.29 -2.21
C GLU A 13 4.43 -12.41 -1.11
N ASP A 14 5.23 -11.55 -0.49
CA ASP A 14 4.76 -10.66 0.58
C ASP A 14 3.79 -9.60 0.04
N ILE A 15 4.03 -9.08 -1.18
CA ILE A 15 3.10 -8.18 -1.85
C ILE A 15 1.79 -8.91 -2.19
N LYS A 16 1.87 -10.16 -2.68
CA LYS A 16 0.69 -10.98 -2.96
C LYS A 16 -0.11 -11.27 -1.68
N LYS A 17 0.56 -11.54 -0.55
CA LYS A 17 -0.10 -11.68 0.75
C LYS A 17 -0.74 -10.37 1.21
N ALA A 18 -0.07 -9.24 1.06
CA ALA A 18 -0.63 -7.93 1.40
C ALA A 18 -1.85 -7.58 0.55
N VAL A 19 -1.81 -7.89 -0.74
CA VAL A 19 -2.97 -7.76 -1.64
C VAL A 19 -4.12 -8.68 -1.22
N SER A 20 -3.81 -9.92 -0.77
CA SER A 20 -4.83 -10.78 -0.16
C SER A 20 -5.47 -10.10 1.05
N CYS A 21 -4.67 -9.56 1.97
CA CYS A 21 -5.18 -8.84 3.14
C CYS A 21 -6.06 -7.65 2.75
N LEU A 22 -5.69 -6.90 1.72
CA LEU A 22 -6.48 -5.79 1.20
C LEU A 22 -7.84 -6.27 0.65
N LEU A 23 -7.85 -7.38 -0.10
CA LEU A 23 -9.08 -7.95 -0.69
C LEU A 23 -10.09 -8.39 0.36
N PHE A 24 -9.65 -9.04 1.45
CA PHE A 24 -10.53 -9.49 2.53
C PHE A 24 -10.89 -8.37 3.51
N GLY A 25 -9.94 -7.49 3.83
CA GLY A 25 -10.08 -6.44 4.82
C GLY A 25 -10.29 -6.96 6.25
N GLY A 26 -10.18 -6.10 7.24
CA GLY A 26 -10.49 -6.39 8.65
C GLY A 26 -11.98 -6.37 8.96
N SER A 27 -12.32 -6.44 10.24
CA SER A 27 -13.69 -6.41 10.73
C SER A 27 -14.17 -4.97 10.91
N LYS A 28 -15.34 -4.63 10.36
CA LYS A 28 -16.00 -3.34 10.61
C LYS A 28 -16.66 -3.39 11.99
N LYS A 29 -16.32 -2.44 12.86
CA LYS A 29 -16.84 -2.38 14.24
C LYS A 29 -17.60 -1.08 14.43
N ALA A 30 -18.80 -1.16 14.96
CA ALA A 30 -19.56 -0.02 15.45
C ALA A 30 -19.43 0.03 16.96
N LEU A 31 -18.94 1.15 17.49
CA LEU A 31 -18.84 1.40 18.91
C LEU A 31 -20.18 1.94 19.46
N PRO A 32 -20.45 1.75 20.77
CA PRO A 32 -21.69 2.22 21.40
C PRO A 32 -21.88 3.73 21.34
N ASP A 33 -20.81 4.50 21.21
CA ASP A 33 -20.79 5.96 21.02
C ASP A 33 -21.10 6.43 19.60
N GLY A 34 -21.42 5.49 18.70
CA GLY A 34 -21.74 5.78 17.31
C GLY A 34 -20.52 5.87 16.38
N MET A 35 -19.31 5.82 16.90
CA MET A 35 -18.10 5.78 16.10
C MET A 35 -17.98 4.45 15.36
N ARG A 36 -17.53 4.51 14.10
CA ARG A 36 -17.29 3.33 13.26
C ARG A 36 -15.79 3.18 13.02
N LEU A 37 -15.26 2.04 13.43
CA LEU A 37 -13.87 1.68 13.10
C LEU A 37 -13.85 1.06 11.70
N ARG A 38 -12.97 1.61 10.85
CA ARG A 38 -12.80 1.11 9.49
C ARG A 38 -12.12 -0.27 9.51
N GLY A 39 -12.56 -1.16 8.62
CA GLY A 39 -11.92 -2.44 8.35
C GLY A 39 -11.11 -2.45 7.04
N ASP A 40 -11.23 -1.41 6.23
CA ASP A 40 -10.62 -1.37 4.91
C ASP A 40 -9.10 -1.10 5.04
N ILE A 41 -8.30 -1.84 4.25
CA ILE A 41 -6.83 -1.81 4.28
C ILE A 41 -6.36 -1.09 3.01
N ASN A 42 -5.44 -0.13 3.17
CA ASN A 42 -4.86 0.63 2.08
C ASN A 42 -3.41 0.21 1.86
N VAL A 43 -3.04 -0.07 0.61
CA VAL A 43 -1.70 -0.53 0.23
C VAL A 43 -1.12 0.40 -0.83
N LEU A 44 0.12 0.82 -0.64
CA LEU A 44 0.88 1.59 -1.61
C LEU A 44 2.07 0.77 -2.12
N LEU A 45 2.17 0.64 -3.43
CA LEU A 45 3.29 0.02 -4.12
C LEU A 45 4.16 1.12 -4.74
N LEU A 46 5.31 1.36 -4.14
CA LEU A 46 6.33 2.26 -4.66
C LEU A 46 7.41 1.43 -5.34
N GLY A 47 7.88 1.84 -6.50
CA GLY A 47 9.01 1.10 -7.06
C GLY A 47 9.33 1.43 -8.50
N ASP A 48 10.38 0.79 -8.98
CA ASP A 48 10.96 1.02 -10.29
C ASP A 48 9.97 0.68 -11.42
N PRO A 49 10.04 1.36 -12.57
CA PRO A 49 9.25 1.00 -13.73
C PRO A 49 9.61 -0.42 -14.20
N GLY A 50 8.62 -1.16 -14.71
CA GLY A 50 8.84 -2.53 -15.18
C GLY A 50 8.65 -3.62 -14.10
N THR A 51 8.46 -3.30 -12.83
CA THR A 51 8.26 -4.27 -11.74
C THR A 51 6.84 -4.86 -11.66
N ALA A 52 6.07 -4.80 -12.73
CA ALA A 52 4.73 -5.37 -12.89
C ALA A 52 3.63 -4.83 -11.94
N LYS A 53 3.80 -3.64 -11.32
CA LYS A 53 2.81 -3.03 -10.42
C LYS A 53 1.44 -2.88 -11.08
N SER A 54 1.38 -2.27 -12.27
CA SER A 54 0.13 -2.05 -13.01
C SER A 54 -0.58 -3.36 -13.37
N GLN A 55 0.18 -4.43 -13.65
CA GLN A 55 -0.40 -5.76 -13.92
C GLN A 55 -1.04 -6.35 -12.66
N LEU A 56 -0.42 -6.14 -11.50
CA LEU A 56 -0.99 -6.57 -10.22
C LEU A 56 -2.31 -5.82 -9.93
N LEU A 57 -2.36 -4.50 -10.17
CA LEU A 57 -3.58 -3.71 -10.02
C LEU A 57 -4.71 -4.22 -10.92
N LYS A 58 -4.41 -4.48 -12.19
CA LYS A 58 -5.39 -5.04 -13.15
C LYS A 58 -5.88 -6.44 -12.77
N PHE A 59 -5.02 -7.24 -12.16
CA PHE A 59 -5.42 -8.54 -11.63
C PHE A 59 -6.40 -8.36 -10.45
N VAL A 60 -6.10 -7.46 -9.52
CA VAL A 60 -6.96 -7.16 -8.36
C VAL A 60 -8.33 -6.64 -8.82
N GLU A 61 -8.37 -5.79 -9.83
CA GLU A 61 -9.61 -5.33 -10.45
C GLU A 61 -10.48 -6.51 -10.92
N LYS A 62 -9.88 -7.52 -11.55
CA LYS A 62 -10.61 -8.70 -12.03
C LYS A 62 -11.11 -9.62 -10.92
N VAL A 63 -10.35 -9.76 -9.83
CA VAL A 63 -10.65 -10.68 -8.73
C VAL A 63 -11.62 -10.08 -7.71
N SER A 64 -11.57 -8.78 -7.48
CA SER A 64 -12.46 -8.15 -6.51
C SER A 64 -13.92 -8.18 -6.99
N PRO A 65 -14.89 -8.48 -6.10
CA PRO A 65 -16.31 -8.42 -6.45
C PRO A 65 -16.76 -7.03 -6.91
N ILE A 66 -16.30 -5.99 -6.22
CA ILE A 66 -16.54 -4.58 -6.54
C ILE A 66 -15.17 -3.94 -6.64
N SER A 67 -14.84 -3.40 -7.81
CA SER A 67 -13.54 -2.76 -8.05
C SER A 67 -13.62 -1.74 -9.17
N ILE A 68 -12.81 -0.70 -9.03
CA ILE A 68 -12.64 0.30 -10.08
C ILE A 68 -11.16 0.56 -10.26
N TYR A 69 -10.72 0.51 -11.51
CA TYR A 69 -9.36 0.87 -11.91
C TYR A 69 -9.35 2.28 -12.49
N THR A 70 -8.42 3.10 -12.02
CA THR A 70 -8.24 4.48 -12.48
C THR A 70 -6.76 4.81 -12.57
N SER A 71 -6.39 5.72 -13.49
CA SER A 71 -5.04 6.26 -13.58
C SER A 71 -4.99 7.65 -12.96
N GLY A 72 -4.00 7.91 -12.13
CA GLY A 72 -3.79 9.21 -11.48
C GLY A 72 -3.68 10.37 -12.47
N LYS A 73 -3.08 10.15 -13.64
CA LYS A 73 -2.95 11.17 -14.68
C LYS A 73 -4.28 11.49 -15.39
N GLY A 74 -5.14 10.50 -15.55
CA GLY A 74 -6.39 10.61 -16.32
C GLY A 74 -7.61 10.98 -15.50
N SER A 75 -7.54 10.92 -14.17
CA SER A 75 -8.66 11.19 -13.27
C SER A 75 -8.56 12.58 -12.65
N SER A 76 -9.70 13.27 -12.63
CA SER A 76 -9.87 14.52 -11.90
C SER A 76 -10.46 14.25 -10.50
N ALA A 77 -10.35 15.22 -9.57
CA ALA A 77 -10.99 15.13 -8.25
C ALA A 77 -12.48 14.77 -8.37
N ALA A 78 -13.19 15.35 -9.32
CA ALA A 78 -14.60 15.07 -9.57
C ALA A 78 -14.84 13.63 -10.06
N GLY A 79 -13.98 13.11 -10.94
CA GLY A 79 -14.04 11.72 -11.42
C GLY A 79 -13.69 10.70 -10.34
N LEU A 80 -12.89 11.09 -9.35
CA LEU A 80 -12.56 10.23 -8.22
C LEU A 80 -13.62 10.28 -7.12
N THR A 81 -14.19 11.43 -6.85
CA THR A 81 -15.15 11.63 -5.76
C THR A 81 -16.59 11.67 -6.25
N ALA A 82 -17.06 12.80 -6.69
CA ALA A 82 -18.33 12.96 -7.37
C ALA A 82 -18.40 14.30 -8.09
N SER A 83 -19.17 14.34 -9.16
CA SER A 83 -19.45 15.53 -9.96
C SER A 83 -20.92 15.92 -9.89
N VAL A 84 -21.19 17.23 -9.93
CA VAL A 84 -22.53 17.76 -10.10
C VAL A 84 -22.66 18.19 -11.55
N ILE A 85 -23.52 17.52 -12.29
CA ILE A 85 -23.78 17.76 -13.72
C ILE A 85 -25.13 18.35 -13.89
N LYS A 86 -25.27 19.31 -14.82
CA LYS A 86 -26.53 19.89 -15.21
C LYS A 86 -27.10 19.14 -16.41
N ASP A 87 -28.28 18.57 -16.25
CA ASP A 87 -28.97 17.92 -17.35
C ASP A 87 -29.38 18.99 -18.42
N PRO A 88 -28.96 18.82 -19.67
CA PRO A 88 -29.28 19.77 -20.73
C PRO A 88 -30.77 19.77 -21.06
N ALA A 89 -31.52 18.69 -20.79
CA ALA A 89 -32.94 18.58 -21.09
C ALA A 89 -33.81 19.18 -19.98
N SER A 90 -33.64 18.77 -18.74
CA SER A 90 -34.43 19.23 -17.58
C SER A 90 -33.87 20.51 -16.95
N ARG A 91 -32.63 20.89 -17.24
CA ARG A 91 -31.87 21.97 -16.58
C ARG A 91 -31.69 21.78 -15.08
N GLU A 92 -32.00 20.62 -14.54
CA GLU A 92 -31.77 20.25 -13.15
C GLU A 92 -30.36 19.77 -12.93
N PHE A 93 -29.89 19.96 -11.70
CA PHE A 93 -28.57 19.42 -11.30
C PHE A 93 -28.73 18.02 -10.72
N TYR A 94 -27.95 17.08 -11.19
CA TYR A 94 -27.87 15.74 -10.62
C TYR A 94 -26.44 15.39 -10.22
N LEU A 95 -26.32 14.47 -9.29
CA LEU A 95 -25.05 14.02 -8.75
C LEU A 95 -24.61 12.73 -9.44
N GLU A 96 -23.39 12.72 -9.99
CA GLU A 96 -22.75 11.54 -10.54
C GLU A 96 -21.62 11.10 -9.60
N GLY A 97 -21.69 9.85 -9.10
CA GLY A 97 -20.68 9.27 -8.22
C GLY A 97 -19.40 8.95 -8.99
N GLY A 98 -18.26 9.36 -8.44
CA GLY A 98 -16.94 9.01 -8.98
C GLY A 98 -16.44 7.63 -8.52
N ALA A 99 -15.18 7.31 -8.87
CA ALA A 99 -14.59 6.00 -8.65
C ALA A 99 -14.65 5.53 -7.19
N MET A 100 -14.42 6.41 -6.22
CA MET A 100 -14.44 6.06 -4.79
C MET A 100 -15.84 5.73 -4.29
N VAL A 101 -16.85 6.43 -4.79
CA VAL A 101 -18.28 6.20 -4.44
C VAL A 101 -18.79 4.93 -5.10
N LEU A 102 -18.47 4.72 -6.38
CA LEU A 102 -18.89 3.53 -7.13
C LEU A 102 -18.25 2.25 -6.59
N ALA A 103 -17.05 2.36 -5.99
CA ALA A 103 -16.37 1.24 -5.35
C ALA A 103 -16.73 1.07 -3.87
N ASP A 104 -17.84 1.62 -3.37
CA ASP A 104 -18.22 1.47 -1.96
C ASP A 104 -18.33 -0.01 -1.55
N GLY A 105 -17.64 -0.40 -0.48
CA GLY A 105 -17.50 -1.79 -0.04
C GLY A 105 -16.51 -2.65 -0.83
N GLY A 106 -15.84 -2.07 -1.81
CA GLY A 106 -14.91 -2.73 -2.72
C GLY A 106 -13.47 -2.23 -2.66
N VAL A 107 -12.81 -2.22 -3.82
CA VAL A 107 -11.41 -1.82 -3.98
C VAL A 107 -11.28 -0.77 -5.08
N VAL A 108 -10.54 0.29 -4.82
CA VAL A 108 -10.10 1.25 -5.84
C VAL A 108 -8.63 1.01 -6.15
N CYS A 109 -8.34 0.74 -7.40
CA CYS A 109 -6.98 0.58 -7.91
C CYS A 109 -6.56 1.87 -8.61
N ILE A 110 -5.54 2.56 -8.09
CA ILE A 110 -5.04 3.81 -8.65
C ILE A 110 -3.63 3.59 -9.16
N ASP A 111 -3.47 3.62 -10.48
CA ASP A 111 -2.16 3.55 -11.10
C ASP A 111 -1.59 4.96 -11.34
N GLU A 112 -0.26 5.10 -11.41
CA GLU A 112 0.43 6.39 -11.57
C GLU A 112 -0.02 7.43 -10.50
N PHE A 113 -0.10 7.01 -9.24
CA PHE A 113 -0.51 7.87 -8.13
C PHE A 113 0.42 9.10 -7.97
N ASP A 114 1.68 8.99 -8.39
CA ASP A 114 2.67 10.06 -8.42
C ASP A 114 2.32 11.19 -9.41
N LYS A 115 1.57 10.90 -10.47
CA LYS A 115 1.17 11.87 -11.49
C LYS A 115 -0.12 12.64 -11.17
N MET A 116 -0.72 12.34 -10.01
CA MET A 116 -1.94 12.99 -9.56
C MET A 116 -1.67 14.43 -9.08
N ARG A 117 -2.59 15.34 -9.34
CA ARG A 117 -2.51 16.72 -8.87
C ARG A 117 -2.75 16.79 -7.36
N ASP A 118 -2.20 17.80 -6.69
CA ASP A 118 -2.38 17.97 -5.25
C ASP A 118 -3.85 18.16 -4.83
N GLU A 119 -4.64 18.87 -5.64
CA GLU A 119 -6.09 19.05 -5.42
C GLU A 119 -6.85 17.72 -5.46
N ASP A 120 -6.47 16.81 -6.37
CA ASP A 120 -7.07 15.49 -6.51
C ASP A 120 -6.65 14.57 -5.34
N ARG A 121 -5.41 14.71 -4.85
CA ARG A 121 -4.91 13.98 -3.67
C ARG A 121 -5.69 14.33 -2.41
N VAL A 122 -6.02 15.61 -2.21
CA VAL A 122 -6.81 16.06 -1.04
C VAL A 122 -8.18 15.38 -0.99
N ALA A 123 -8.84 15.20 -2.12
CA ALA A 123 -10.14 14.51 -2.19
C ALA A 123 -10.05 13.04 -1.75
N ILE A 124 -8.95 12.35 -2.13
CA ILE A 124 -8.70 10.98 -1.69
C ILE A 124 -8.40 10.92 -0.18
N HIS A 125 -7.74 11.94 0.37
CA HIS A 125 -7.44 12.00 1.81
C HIS A 125 -8.70 11.94 2.67
N GLU A 126 -9.75 12.68 2.30
CA GLU A 126 -11.03 12.66 3.01
C GLU A 126 -11.66 11.26 2.92
N ALA A 127 -11.74 10.71 1.71
CA ALA A 127 -12.33 9.40 1.48
C ALA A 127 -11.59 8.27 2.24
N MET A 128 -10.25 8.28 2.26
CA MET A 128 -9.45 7.27 2.97
C MET A 128 -9.60 7.35 4.49
N GLU A 129 -9.80 8.54 5.05
CA GLU A 129 -9.85 8.74 6.50
C GLU A 129 -11.26 8.62 7.06
N GLN A 130 -12.20 9.36 6.48
CA GLN A 130 -13.58 9.43 6.97
C GLN A 130 -14.50 8.39 6.33
N GLN A 131 -14.07 7.75 5.24
CA GLN A 131 -14.89 6.82 4.44
C GLN A 131 -16.17 7.48 3.90
N THR A 132 -16.17 8.81 3.81
CA THR A 132 -17.24 9.64 3.29
C THR A 132 -16.66 10.73 2.41
N ILE A 133 -17.47 11.23 1.50
CA ILE A 133 -17.17 12.35 0.62
C ILE A 133 -18.27 13.38 0.81
N SER A 134 -17.88 14.56 1.29
CA SER A 134 -18.78 15.68 1.52
C SER A 134 -18.86 16.57 0.27
N ILE A 135 -20.03 16.80 -0.27
CA ILE A 135 -20.25 17.62 -1.45
C ILE A 135 -21.17 18.78 -1.10
N ALA A 136 -20.70 20.00 -1.38
CA ALA A 136 -21.48 21.22 -1.27
C ALA A 136 -21.26 22.04 -2.56
N LYS A 137 -21.99 21.69 -3.62
CA LYS A 137 -21.90 22.36 -4.95
C LYS A 137 -23.30 22.57 -5.55
N ALA A 138 -23.49 23.69 -6.21
CA ALA A 138 -24.72 24.03 -6.94
C ALA A 138 -26.01 23.89 -6.12
N GLY A 139 -25.97 24.20 -4.82
CA GLY A 139 -27.12 24.06 -3.92
C GLY A 139 -27.42 22.65 -3.43
N ILE A 140 -26.62 21.66 -3.85
CA ILE A 140 -26.68 20.27 -3.35
C ILE A 140 -25.67 20.10 -2.24
N THR A 141 -26.15 19.83 -1.02
CA THR A 141 -25.30 19.47 0.12
C THR A 141 -25.62 18.03 0.51
N THR A 142 -24.68 17.13 0.33
CA THR A 142 -24.87 15.71 0.66
C THR A 142 -23.55 15.05 1.06
N ILE A 143 -23.67 13.95 1.79
CA ILE A 143 -22.54 13.10 2.20
C ILE A 143 -22.72 11.74 1.52
N LEU A 144 -21.74 11.32 0.75
CA LEU A 144 -21.71 10.04 0.07
C LEU A 144 -20.79 9.08 0.81
N ASN A 145 -21.15 7.80 0.86
CA ASN A 145 -20.28 6.76 1.39
C ASN A 145 -19.20 6.40 0.39
N ALA A 146 -17.95 6.25 0.87
CA ALA A 146 -16.79 5.83 0.10
C ALA A 146 -15.94 4.85 0.94
N ARG A 147 -16.56 3.78 1.40
CA ARG A 147 -15.92 2.73 2.24
C ARG A 147 -15.19 1.74 1.35
N SER A 148 -14.08 2.15 0.80
CA SER A 148 -13.28 1.35 -0.13
C SER A 148 -11.86 1.19 0.36
N SER A 149 -11.24 0.04 0.03
CA SER A 149 -9.80 -0.16 0.17
C SER A 149 -9.09 0.46 -1.03
N VAL A 150 -7.97 1.12 -0.81
CA VAL A 150 -7.17 1.75 -1.86
C VAL A 150 -5.91 0.93 -2.12
N LEU A 151 -5.73 0.50 -3.36
CA LEU A 151 -4.49 -0.06 -3.86
C LEU A 151 -3.86 0.94 -4.84
N ALA A 152 -2.80 1.61 -4.42
CA ALA A 152 -2.13 2.61 -5.25
C ALA A 152 -0.76 2.11 -5.73
N ALA A 153 -0.40 2.45 -6.96
CA ALA A 153 0.94 2.24 -7.50
C ALA A 153 1.55 3.57 -7.90
N ALA A 154 2.82 3.76 -7.53
CA ALA A 154 3.58 4.96 -7.84
C ALA A 154 5.01 4.63 -8.26
N ASN A 155 5.60 5.51 -9.04
CA ASN A 155 7.00 5.43 -9.41
C ASN A 155 7.80 6.47 -8.62
N PRO A 156 9.10 6.24 -8.34
CA PRO A 156 9.97 7.21 -7.72
C PRO A 156 10.18 8.42 -8.63
N LEU A 157 10.46 9.57 -8.02
CA LEU A 157 10.59 10.87 -8.70
C LEU A 157 11.62 10.85 -9.82
N PHE A 158 12.75 10.17 -9.62
CA PHE A 158 13.85 10.09 -10.58
C PHE A 158 13.79 8.91 -11.54
N GLY A 159 12.66 8.19 -11.59
CA GLY A 159 12.46 7.03 -12.44
C GLY A 159 13.07 5.73 -11.90
N ARG A 160 14.03 5.78 -10.98
CA ARG A 160 14.57 4.66 -10.22
C ARG A 160 14.72 5.05 -8.75
N TYR A 161 14.60 4.07 -7.88
CA TYR A 161 14.84 4.26 -6.46
C TYR A 161 16.36 4.39 -6.22
N ASP A 162 16.78 5.48 -5.62
CA ASP A 162 18.19 5.77 -5.33
C ASP A 162 18.45 5.52 -3.83
N ASP A 163 19.18 4.44 -3.53
CA ASP A 163 19.53 4.07 -2.16
C ASP A 163 20.48 5.08 -1.48
N THR A 164 21.10 5.96 -2.26
CA THR A 164 22.00 7.00 -1.73
C THR A 164 21.26 8.21 -1.18
N LYS A 165 19.98 8.37 -1.53
CA LYS A 165 19.12 9.49 -1.12
C LYS A 165 18.17 9.06 -0.01
N ALA A 166 17.73 10.03 0.79
CA ALA A 166 16.68 9.76 1.77
C ALA A 166 15.37 9.38 1.06
N PRO A 167 14.52 8.48 1.63
CA PRO A 167 13.26 8.09 1.00
C PRO A 167 12.34 9.27 0.70
N GLY A 168 12.36 10.32 1.54
CA GLY A 168 11.61 11.55 1.30
C GLY A 168 12.04 12.31 0.05
N GLU A 169 13.28 12.13 -0.40
CA GLU A 169 13.79 12.72 -1.63
C GLU A 169 13.46 11.87 -2.87
N ASN A 170 13.28 10.57 -2.67
CA ASN A 170 12.88 9.64 -3.74
C ASN A 170 11.37 9.69 -4.02
N ILE A 171 10.59 10.18 -3.05
CA ILE A 171 9.13 10.11 -3.05
C ILE A 171 8.56 11.52 -2.87
N ASP A 172 7.90 12.04 -3.90
CA ASP A 172 7.20 13.34 -3.85
C ASP A 172 5.81 13.19 -3.22
N PHE A 173 5.77 12.67 -1.99
CA PHE A 173 4.52 12.56 -1.24
C PHE A 173 4.64 13.25 0.12
N GLN A 174 3.58 13.97 0.46
CA GLN A 174 3.43 14.51 1.80
C GLN A 174 3.36 13.37 2.84
N THR A 175 4.02 13.53 3.97
CA THR A 175 3.99 12.57 5.09
C THR A 175 2.58 12.23 5.57
N THR A 176 1.65 13.18 5.41
CA THR A 176 0.23 13.02 5.72
C THR A 176 -0.47 11.97 4.87
N ILE A 177 -0.08 11.82 3.59
CA ILE A 177 -0.61 10.80 2.68
C ILE A 177 -0.05 9.43 3.06
N LEU A 178 1.27 9.35 3.24
CA LEU A 178 1.94 8.11 3.58
C LEU A 178 1.39 7.51 4.89
N SER A 179 1.07 8.34 5.89
CA SER A 179 0.49 7.88 7.16
C SER A 179 -0.91 7.27 7.05
N ARG A 180 -1.60 7.42 5.90
CA ARG A 180 -2.92 6.84 5.65
C ARG A 180 -2.88 5.47 5.00
N PHE A 181 -1.74 5.10 4.45
CA PHE A 181 -1.53 3.74 3.97
C PHE A 181 -1.15 2.82 5.13
N ASP A 182 -1.76 1.66 5.16
CA ASP A 182 -1.54 0.65 6.19
C ASP A 182 -0.27 -0.17 5.90
N MET A 183 0.04 -0.37 4.61
CA MET A 183 1.26 -1.03 4.14
C MET A 183 1.86 -0.26 2.95
N ILE A 184 3.18 -0.07 2.98
CA ILE A 184 3.93 0.60 1.93
C ILE A 184 5.06 -0.31 1.51
N PHE A 185 5.03 -0.81 0.27
CA PHE A 185 6.07 -1.67 -0.27
C PHE A 185 6.97 -0.90 -1.22
N ILE A 186 8.27 -1.04 -1.03
CA ILE A 186 9.27 -0.54 -1.98
C ILE A 186 9.71 -1.72 -2.85
N VAL A 187 9.33 -1.68 -4.12
CA VAL A 187 9.63 -2.72 -5.10
C VAL A 187 10.82 -2.28 -5.93
N LYS A 188 12.01 -2.72 -5.52
CA LYS A 188 13.26 -2.43 -6.21
C LYS A 188 13.51 -3.47 -7.30
N ASP A 189 14.12 -3.06 -8.38
CA ASP A 189 14.63 -3.95 -9.41
C ASP A 189 16.09 -4.32 -9.08
N GLU A 190 16.25 -5.39 -8.31
CA GLU A 190 17.55 -5.88 -7.88
C GLU A 190 18.18 -6.72 -8.99
N HIS A 191 19.40 -6.36 -9.39
CA HIS A 191 20.19 -7.12 -10.34
C HIS A 191 20.80 -8.37 -9.68
N ASN A 192 20.08 -9.50 -9.77
CA ASN A 192 20.55 -10.80 -9.29
C ASN A 192 20.45 -11.82 -10.43
N GLU A 193 21.60 -12.29 -10.92
CA GLU A 193 21.69 -13.18 -12.07
C GLU A 193 20.80 -14.43 -11.93
N GLN A 194 20.78 -15.07 -10.76
CA GLN A 194 19.96 -16.27 -10.53
C GLN A 194 18.47 -15.96 -10.57
N ARG A 195 18.08 -14.84 -9.97
CA ARG A 195 16.68 -14.36 -9.98
C ARG A 195 16.26 -13.99 -11.40
N ASP A 196 17.11 -13.29 -12.12
CA ASP A 196 16.85 -12.85 -13.51
C ASP A 196 16.69 -14.04 -14.45
N GLN A 197 17.54 -15.06 -14.34
CA GLN A 197 17.39 -16.30 -15.10
C GLN A 197 16.07 -17.01 -14.80
N THR A 198 15.63 -17.03 -13.56
CA THR A 198 14.38 -17.66 -13.16
C THR A 198 13.18 -16.88 -13.68
N ILE A 199 13.22 -15.55 -13.57
CA ILE A 199 12.18 -14.66 -14.12
C ILE A 199 12.10 -14.81 -15.65
N ALA A 200 13.25 -14.79 -16.35
CA ALA A 200 13.30 -14.96 -17.80
C ALA A 200 12.71 -16.30 -18.23
N ARG A 201 13.06 -17.38 -17.53
CA ARG A 201 12.50 -18.71 -17.80
C ARG A 201 11.00 -18.75 -17.61
N HIS A 202 10.49 -18.17 -16.52
CA HIS A 202 9.06 -18.09 -16.24
C HIS A 202 8.31 -17.30 -17.33
N VAL A 203 8.81 -16.11 -17.71
CA VAL A 203 8.22 -15.29 -18.77
C VAL A 203 8.19 -16.05 -20.10
N MET A 204 9.31 -16.69 -20.47
CA MET A 204 9.36 -17.50 -21.70
C MET A 204 8.38 -18.67 -21.68
N GLN A 205 8.22 -19.32 -20.52
CA GLN A 205 7.25 -20.40 -20.37
C GLN A 205 5.80 -19.91 -20.52
N VAL A 206 5.45 -18.76 -19.92
CA VAL A 206 4.13 -18.13 -20.08
C VAL A 206 3.85 -17.79 -21.55
N HIS A 207 4.84 -17.27 -22.29
CA HIS A 207 4.68 -16.96 -23.72
C HIS A 207 4.65 -18.18 -24.63
N ALA A 208 5.41 -19.23 -24.32
CA ALA A 208 5.45 -20.43 -25.12
C ALA A 208 4.17 -21.27 -25.00
N THR A 209 3.58 -21.35 -23.81
CA THR A 209 2.49 -22.31 -23.57
C THR A 209 1.12 -21.79 -23.96
N ARG A 210 0.91 -20.51 -24.31
CA ARG A 210 -0.40 -19.87 -24.65
C ARG A 210 -1.62 -20.33 -23.82
N ALA A 211 -1.49 -21.44 -23.13
CA ALA A 211 -2.41 -21.93 -22.12
C ALA A 211 -2.00 -21.29 -20.77
N ALA A 212 -2.97 -20.98 -19.93
CA ALA A 212 -2.68 -20.61 -18.54
C ALA A 212 -1.70 -21.66 -18.02
N VAL A 213 -0.48 -21.23 -17.66
CA VAL A 213 0.49 -22.13 -17.04
C VAL A 213 -0.24 -22.65 -15.81
N GLU A 214 -0.54 -23.94 -15.80
CA GLU A 214 -0.85 -24.67 -14.60
C GLU A 214 0.40 -24.57 -13.73
N VAL A 215 0.47 -23.47 -13.00
CA VAL A 215 1.54 -23.25 -12.04
C VAL A 215 1.26 -24.25 -10.93
N GLU A 216 2.13 -25.23 -10.79
CA GLU A 216 2.12 -26.15 -9.67
C GLU A 216 1.90 -25.35 -8.37
N GLY A 217 0.70 -25.37 -7.82
CA GLY A 217 0.36 -24.82 -6.49
C GLY A 217 -0.61 -23.64 -6.40
N GLY A 218 -1.16 -23.10 -7.50
CA GLY A 218 -2.05 -21.94 -7.40
C GLY A 218 -3.30 -22.09 -8.29
N GLU A 219 -4.24 -22.94 -7.92
CA GLU A 219 -5.28 -23.44 -8.81
C GLU A 219 -6.69 -22.96 -8.49
N LEU A 220 -6.81 -21.79 -7.87
CA LEU A 220 -8.13 -21.21 -7.68
C LEU A 220 -8.49 -20.39 -8.92
N ASP A 221 -9.59 -20.77 -9.56
CA ASP A 221 -10.20 -19.98 -10.62
C ASP A 221 -10.63 -18.59 -10.13
N LEU A 222 -10.56 -17.59 -11.02
CA LEU A 222 -10.92 -16.21 -10.70
C LEU A 222 -12.34 -16.08 -10.12
N GLU A 223 -13.29 -16.84 -10.66
CA GLU A 223 -14.67 -16.81 -10.21
C GLU A 223 -14.81 -17.40 -8.80
N THR A 224 -14.10 -18.49 -8.53
CA THR A 224 -14.05 -19.13 -7.19
C THR A 224 -13.42 -18.19 -6.19
N MET A 225 -12.32 -17.51 -6.54
CA MET A 225 -11.70 -16.50 -5.69
C MET A 225 -12.65 -15.35 -5.37
N ARG A 226 -13.35 -14.82 -6.37
CA ARG A 226 -14.33 -13.74 -6.20
C ARG A 226 -15.47 -14.15 -5.27
N ARG A 227 -16.02 -15.34 -5.45
CA ARG A 227 -17.09 -15.90 -4.58
C ARG A 227 -16.60 -16.09 -3.15
N TYR A 228 -15.37 -16.59 -2.99
CA TYR A 228 -14.78 -16.80 -1.67
C TYR A 228 -14.57 -15.49 -0.92
N ILE A 229 -14.04 -14.47 -1.59
CA ILE A 229 -13.88 -13.12 -1.01
C ILE A 229 -15.24 -12.56 -0.58
N ALA A 230 -16.25 -12.64 -1.44
CA ALA A 230 -17.60 -12.17 -1.13
C ALA A 230 -18.17 -12.87 0.10
N TYR A 231 -18.06 -14.20 0.15
CA TYR A 231 -18.50 -15.02 1.29
C TYR A 231 -17.80 -14.62 2.59
N CYS A 232 -16.47 -14.50 2.57
CA CYS A 232 -15.71 -14.13 3.76
C CYS A 232 -16.04 -12.72 4.25
N LYS A 233 -16.25 -11.77 3.34
CA LYS A 233 -16.64 -10.39 3.69
C LYS A 233 -18.00 -10.33 4.37
N GLU A 234 -18.94 -11.15 3.95
CA GLU A 234 -20.30 -11.17 4.47
C GLU A 234 -20.43 -11.94 5.79
N ARG A 235 -19.75 -13.10 5.88
CA ARG A 235 -19.99 -14.06 6.97
C ARG A 235 -18.96 -14.00 8.09
N CYS A 236 -17.75 -13.50 7.85
CA CYS A 236 -16.66 -13.56 8.80
C CYS A 236 -16.34 -12.18 9.38
N ALA A 237 -16.45 -12.08 10.71
CA ALA A 237 -16.03 -10.89 11.48
C ALA A 237 -15.19 -11.35 12.69
N PRO A 238 -13.92 -11.73 12.49
CA PRO A 238 -13.08 -12.24 13.56
C PRO A 238 -12.86 -11.21 14.66
N ARG A 239 -12.73 -11.71 15.90
CA ARG A 239 -12.36 -10.90 17.07
C ARG A 239 -10.95 -11.25 17.51
N LEU A 240 -10.23 -10.30 18.10
CA LEU A 240 -8.92 -10.55 18.69
C LEU A 240 -9.06 -11.37 19.98
N SER A 241 -8.17 -12.35 20.19
CA SER A 241 -8.00 -12.99 21.48
C SER A 241 -7.30 -12.02 22.47
N ALA A 242 -7.44 -12.26 23.78
CA ALA A 242 -6.79 -11.43 24.81
C ALA A 242 -5.24 -11.47 24.65
N GLU A 243 -4.69 -12.66 24.44
CA GLU A 243 -3.25 -12.87 24.23
C GLU A 243 -2.75 -12.16 22.97
N ALA A 244 -3.52 -12.17 21.88
CA ALA A 244 -3.20 -11.45 20.64
C ALA A 244 -3.18 -9.92 20.88
N ALA A 245 -4.12 -9.41 21.67
CA ALA A 245 -4.19 -7.99 22.00
C ALA A 245 -2.98 -7.53 22.84
N GLU A 246 -2.56 -8.31 23.83
CA GLU A 246 -1.38 -8.04 24.64
C GLU A 246 -0.10 -8.04 23.79
N LYS A 247 0.04 -9.01 22.89
CA LYS A 247 1.19 -9.10 21.99
C LYS A 247 1.28 -7.90 21.04
N LEU A 248 0.17 -7.47 20.47
CA LEU A 248 0.10 -6.27 19.61
C LEU A 248 0.46 -4.99 20.38
N SER A 249 -0.03 -4.85 21.61
CA SER A 249 0.31 -3.72 22.49
C SER A 249 1.80 -3.69 22.79
N SER A 250 2.39 -4.82 23.21
CA SER A 250 3.82 -4.94 23.49
C SER A 250 4.68 -4.64 22.27
N PHE A 251 4.28 -5.15 21.10
CA PHE A 251 4.95 -4.87 19.83
C PHE A 251 4.96 -3.37 19.52
N PHE A 252 3.81 -2.70 19.65
CA PHE A 252 3.69 -1.27 19.35
C PHE A 252 4.58 -0.42 20.26
N VAL A 253 4.61 -0.72 21.58
CA VAL A 253 5.46 -0.01 22.53
C VAL A 253 6.94 -0.21 22.20
N ALA A 254 7.34 -1.46 21.92
CA ALA A 254 8.73 -1.78 21.54
C ALA A 254 9.15 -1.05 20.24
N MET A 255 8.28 -1.04 19.24
CA MET A 255 8.52 -0.37 17.97
C MET A 255 8.70 1.15 18.15
N ARG A 256 7.86 1.80 18.94
CA ARG A 256 8.00 3.24 19.22
C ARG A 256 9.27 3.57 20.01
N ALA A 257 9.65 2.70 20.95
CA ALA A 257 10.90 2.87 21.70
C ALA A 257 12.13 2.74 20.79
N GLN A 258 12.12 1.78 19.86
CA GLN A 258 13.20 1.63 18.87
C GLN A 258 13.34 2.88 17.99
N LEU A 259 12.23 3.39 17.47
CA LEU A 259 12.26 4.60 16.64
C LEU A 259 12.72 5.83 17.39
N TRP A 260 12.28 6.02 18.63
CA TRP A 260 12.76 7.13 19.45
C TRP A 260 14.28 7.07 19.66
N ASN A 261 14.80 5.89 19.94
CA ASN A 261 16.24 5.72 20.08
C ASN A 261 16.98 6.06 18.76
N MET A 262 16.45 5.60 17.60
CA MET A 262 17.00 5.92 16.28
C MET A 262 16.93 7.43 15.98
N GLU A 263 15.80 8.10 16.24
CA GLU A 263 15.65 9.55 16.03
C GLU A 263 16.51 10.39 16.97
N ARG A 264 16.85 9.88 18.14
CA ARG A 264 17.76 10.53 19.08
C ARG A 264 19.22 10.47 18.63
N ASP A 265 19.58 9.36 17.98
CA ASP A 265 20.95 9.14 17.51
C ASP A 265 21.17 9.72 16.10
N SER A 266 20.12 9.97 15.33
CA SER A 266 20.16 10.59 13.99
C SER A 266 19.63 12.02 14.02
N THR A 267 20.26 12.91 13.25
CA THR A 267 19.81 14.31 13.10
C THR A 267 18.59 14.43 12.17
N GLU A 268 18.22 13.37 11.48
CA GLU A 268 17.12 13.34 10.51
C GLU A 268 15.88 12.66 11.10
N ARG A 269 14.72 13.29 10.95
CA ARG A 269 13.43 12.72 11.36
C ARG A 269 12.97 11.67 10.37
N SER A 270 12.35 10.61 10.88
CA SER A 270 11.72 9.58 10.07
C SER A 270 10.68 10.19 9.11
N VAL A 271 10.74 9.78 7.82
CA VAL A 271 9.81 10.23 6.78
C VAL A 271 8.38 9.75 7.05
N ILE A 272 8.24 8.57 7.65
CA ILE A 272 6.94 7.97 7.97
C ILE A 272 6.77 7.99 9.49
N PRO A 273 5.92 8.87 10.05
CA PRO A 273 5.71 8.91 11.49
C PRO A 273 4.91 7.68 11.96
N ILE A 274 5.41 6.97 12.97
CA ILE A 274 4.69 5.85 13.57
C ILE A 274 3.73 6.37 14.64
N THR A 275 2.46 6.36 14.30
CA THR A 275 1.34 6.82 15.12
C THR A 275 0.44 5.64 15.54
N VAL A 276 -0.62 5.92 16.28
CA VAL A 276 -1.65 4.92 16.65
C VAL A 276 -2.30 4.29 15.39
N ARG A 277 -2.29 5.00 14.25
CA ARG A 277 -2.82 4.46 12.98
C ARG A 277 -2.11 3.18 12.54
N GLN A 278 -0.79 3.08 12.76
CA GLN A 278 -0.04 1.88 12.43
C GLN A 278 -0.41 0.70 13.34
N LEU A 279 -0.73 0.94 14.62
CA LEU A 279 -1.28 -0.11 15.48
C LEU A 279 -2.62 -0.62 14.93
N GLU A 280 -3.52 0.29 14.57
CA GLU A 280 -4.79 -0.07 13.92
C GLU A 280 -4.57 -0.80 12.60
N ALA A 281 -3.55 -0.44 11.82
CA ALA A 281 -3.19 -1.14 10.59
C ALA A 281 -2.81 -2.60 10.87
N VAL A 282 -1.94 -2.86 11.86
CA VAL A 282 -1.55 -4.22 12.22
C VAL A 282 -2.75 -5.02 12.74
N VAL A 283 -3.66 -4.40 13.51
CA VAL A 283 -4.92 -5.02 13.94
C VAL A 283 -5.77 -5.43 12.73
N ARG A 284 -5.95 -4.54 11.75
CA ARG A 284 -6.71 -4.83 10.53
C ARG A 284 -6.09 -5.95 9.70
N ILE A 285 -4.76 -5.99 9.60
CA ILE A 285 -4.04 -7.06 8.90
C ILE A 285 -4.26 -8.39 9.63
N THR A 286 -4.14 -8.42 10.94
CA THR A 286 -4.39 -9.62 11.77
C THR A 286 -5.80 -10.16 11.59
N GLU A 287 -6.80 -9.28 11.63
CA GLU A 287 -8.21 -9.66 11.41
C GLU A 287 -8.43 -10.15 9.97
N SER A 288 -7.76 -9.57 8.99
CA SER A 288 -7.84 -10.00 7.60
C SER A 288 -7.26 -11.41 7.40
N LEU A 289 -6.11 -11.71 8.02
CA LEU A 289 -5.52 -13.03 8.00
C LEU A 289 -6.45 -14.09 8.64
N ALA A 290 -7.05 -13.76 9.79
CA ALA A 290 -8.03 -14.63 10.42
C ALA A 290 -9.30 -14.81 9.56
N LYS A 291 -9.74 -13.77 8.86
CA LYS A 291 -10.86 -13.83 7.92
C LYS A 291 -10.57 -14.73 6.72
N MET A 292 -9.34 -14.71 6.18
CA MET A 292 -8.92 -15.61 5.11
C MET A 292 -8.99 -17.09 5.49
N THR A 293 -8.76 -17.42 6.76
CA THR A 293 -8.81 -18.78 7.29
C THR A 293 -10.18 -19.15 7.85
N LEU A 294 -11.19 -18.27 7.71
CA LEU A 294 -12.53 -18.43 8.30
C LEU A 294 -12.50 -18.60 9.82
N ALA A 295 -11.44 -18.16 10.49
CA ALA A 295 -11.32 -18.28 11.94
C ALA A 295 -12.19 -17.21 12.64
N PRO A 296 -13.02 -17.60 13.63
CA PRO A 296 -13.86 -16.64 14.38
C PRO A 296 -13.05 -15.76 15.33
N VAL A 297 -11.84 -16.21 15.70
CA VAL A 297 -10.93 -15.51 16.61
C VAL A 297 -9.54 -15.44 15.98
N ALA A 298 -8.95 -14.27 16.02
CA ALA A 298 -7.57 -14.06 15.58
C ALA A 298 -6.60 -14.45 16.70
N ASN A 299 -5.79 -15.45 16.44
CA ASN A 299 -4.81 -16.04 17.36
C ASN A 299 -3.43 -15.41 17.20
N ILE A 300 -2.49 -15.83 18.04
CA ILE A 300 -1.09 -15.37 18.05
C ILE A 300 -0.40 -15.60 16.71
N GLU A 301 -0.67 -16.71 16.02
CA GLU A 301 -0.08 -17.01 14.70
C GLU A 301 -0.44 -15.95 13.64
N HIS A 302 -1.70 -15.49 13.63
CA HIS A 302 -2.13 -14.42 12.74
C HIS A 302 -1.45 -13.08 13.09
N VAL A 303 -1.20 -12.83 14.38
CA VAL A 303 -0.46 -11.64 14.83
C VAL A 303 0.99 -11.69 14.38
N ASP A 304 1.65 -12.84 14.49
CA ASP A 304 3.05 -13.00 14.07
C ASP A 304 3.22 -12.75 12.58
N GLU A 305 2.35 -13.31 11.77
CA GLU A 305 2.39 -13.07 10.32
C GLU A 305 2.03 -11.61 9.97
N ALA A 306 1.08 -11.00 10.68
CA ALA A 306 0.75 -9.57 10.51
C ALA A 306 1.94 -8.67 10.85
N ILE A 307 2.63 -8.94 11.96
CA ILE A 307 3.83 -8.22 12.36
C ILE A 307 4.96 -8.42 11.33
N ARG A 308 5.13 -9.64 10.82
CA ARG A 308 6.12 -9.93 9.78
C ARG A 308 5.85 -9.11 8.52
N LEU A 309 4.60 -9.15 8.02
CA LEU A 309 4.21 -8.37 6.83
C LEU A 309 4.36 -6.86 7.05
N PHE A 310 4.00 -6.36 8.22
CA PHE A 310 4.14 -4.95 8.55
C PHE A 310 5.61 -4.51 8.60
N ARG A 311 6.51 -5.35 9.12
CA ARG A 311 7.96 -5.08 9.11
C ARG A 311 8.52 -5.05 7.71
N MET A 312 8.20 -6.06 6.89
CA MET A 312 8.66 -6.17 5.50
C MET A 312 8.09 -5.05 4.59
N SER A 313 6.98 -4.42 4.98
CA SER A 313 6.40 -3.31 4.24
C SER A 313 6.87 -1.96 4.78
N THR A 314 6.22 -1.49 5.83
CA THR A 314 6.38 -0.12 6.32
C THR A 314 7.72 0.09 7.04
N MET A 315 8.22 -0.91 7.79
CA MET A 315 9.48 -0.74 8.53
C MET A 315 10.68 -0.76 7.58
N ASP A 316 10.67 -1.62 6.56
CA ASP A 316 11.72 -1.60 5.54
C ASP A 316 11.70 -0.28 4.75
N ALA A 317 10.50 0.27 4.47
CA ALA A 317 10.35 1.58 3.86
C ALA A 317 10.88 2.72 4.76
N VAL A 318 10.74 2.60 6.08
CA VAL A 318 11.33 3.54 7.06
C VAL A 318 12.84 3.39 7.14
N GLN A 319 13.34 2.14 7.20
CA GLN A 319 14.78 1.84 7.36
C GLN A 319 15.59 2.05 6.08
N SER A 320 15.03 1.79 4.90
CA SER A 320 15.71 2.07 3.63
C SER A 320 16.04 3.55 3.46
N GLY A 321 15.42 4.41 4.26
CA GLY A 321 15.73 5.82 4.36
C GLY A 321 16.82 6.21 5.32
N GLN A 322 17.12 5.32 6.19
CA GLN A 322 18.22 5.45 7.12
C GLN A 322 19.35 4.48 6.72
N GLY A 323 19.62 4.36 5.39
CA GLY A 323 20.66 3.48 4.90
C GLY A 323 21.89 3.56 5.81
N ASP A 324 22.31 2.40 6.33
CA ASP A 324 23.34 2.15 7.33
C ASP A 324 24.15 3.41 7.68
N GLY A 325 23.81 4.08 8.77
CA GLY A 325 24.56 5.25 9.25
C GLY A 325 26.06 4.93 9.43
N SER A 326 26.40 3.65 9.60
CA SER A 326 27.79 3.16 9.60
C SER A 326 28.42 3.23 8.20
N THR A 327 27.72 2.80 7.15
CA THR A 327 28.24 2.84 5.77
C THR A 327 28.32 4.26 5.23
N ARG A 328 27.36 5.13 5.61
CA ARG A 328 27.37 6.55 5.21
C ARG A 328 28.45 7.35 5.97
N SER A 329 28.67 7.07 7.27
CA SER A 329 29.74 7.68 8.03
C SER A 329 31.11 7.17 7.52
N ASP A 330 31.22 5.90 7.17
CA ASP A 330 32.44 5.33 6.63
C ASP A 330 32.70 5.81 5.20
N LEU A 331 31.71 5.85 4.32
CA LEU A 331 31.82 6.46 2.99
C LEU A 331 32.11 7.97 3.05
N SER A 332 31.49 8.71 3.95
CA SER A 332 31.78 10.14 4.11
C SER A 332 33.15 10.39 4.73
N ALA A 333 33.61 9.49 5.61
CA ALA A 333 34.97 9.51 6.16
C ALA A 333 36.00 9.12 5.10
N GLU A 334 35.70 8.15 4.26
CA GLU A 334 36.53 7.75 3.13
C GLU A 334 36.58 8.83 2.04
N MET A 335 35.45 9.44 1.69
CA MET A 335 35.42 10.60 0.78
C MET A 335 36.22 11.78 1.33
N ARG A 336 36.12 12.12 2.60
CA ARG A 336 36.95 13.15 3.23
C ARG A 336 38.43 12.80 3.23
N ARG A 337 38.79 11.53 3.43
CA ARG A 337 40.17 11.05 3.30
C ARG A 337 40.70 11.20 1.87
N VAL A 338 39.91 10.78 0.88
CA VAL A 338 40.23 10.91 -0.54
C VAL A 338 40.34 12.39 -0.92
N GLU A 339 39.43 13.25 -0.47
CA GLU A 339 39.47 14.69 -0.70
C GLU A 339 40.72 15.35 -0.07
N GLN A 340 41.09 14.95 1.17
CA GLN A 340 42.30 15.42 1.80
C GLN A 340 43.56 14.93 1.07
N GLU A 341 43.56 13.72 0.56
CA GLU A 341 44.66 13.15 -0.18
C GLU A 341 44.83 13.80 -1.57
N ILE A 342 43.70 14.13 -2.24
CA ILE A 342 43.70 14.90 -3.48
C ILE A 342 44.21 16.33 -3.23
N ARG A 343 43.77 17.03 -2.19
CA ARG A 343 44.27 18.35 -1.80
C ARG A 343 45.74 18.34 -1.44
N ARG A 344 46.25 17.25 -0.87
CA ARG A 344 47.67 17.09 -0.53
C ARG A 344 48.56 16.82 -1.74
N ARG A 345 48.03 16.13 -2.75
CA ARG A 345 48.77 15.75 -3.97
C ARG A 345 48.64 16.76 -5.10
N LEU A 346 47.60 17.57 -5.08
CA LEU A 346 47.37 18.65 -6.04
C LEU A 346 47.22 19.96 -5.27
N PRO A 347 48.33 20.65 -4.92
CA PRO A 347 48.26 21.98 -4.33
C PRO A 347 47.64 22.92 -5.35
N ILE A 348 46.42 23.41 -5.07
CA ILE A 348 45.75 24.41 -5.88
C ILE A 348 46.46 25.73 -5.63
N GLY A 349 47.17 26.24 -6.61
CA GLY A 349 47.64 27.62 -6.72
C GLY A 349 49.09 27.85 -6.29
N SER A 350 49.99 27.85 -7.21
CA SER A 350 51.08 28.80 -7.33
C SER A 350 50.97 29.46 -8.70
#